data_96a21bd0f20134a4513b597e2f29b7fb
#
_entry.id   96a21bd0f20134a4513b597e2f29b7fb
#
_cell.length_a   1.000
_cell.length_b   1.000
_cell.length_c   1.000
_cell.angle_alpha   90.00
_cell.angle_beta   90.00
_cell.angle_gamma   90.00
#
_symmetry.space_group_name_H-M   'P 1'
#
loop_
_entity.id
_entity.type
_entity.pdbx_description
1 polymer ?
#
loop_
_entity_poly.entity_id
_entity_poly.type
_entity_poly.pdbx_seq_one_letter_code
_entity_poly.pdbx_strand_id
1 'polypeptide(L)'
;IRDYKVTGVQTCALPIYLARSDARYLRASKFWLRIFAVTFGMGVVSGIVMPFQFGTNWARFSDQVANVVGPLLAYEGLTAFFLEATFLGVLLFGRDRVPQWAHFGAAVLVAAGTLFSSFWILAFNSWMQTPAGFVMEGDRFVPSSFSDVIFNPSFPYRLAHTVSAFYITTGFVVLGVAAYYLARQRHQETTRLMARMAVFFLAVMTPLQIFLGDAHGLNTLQHQPAKIAAIEGLWETSAPAPSVLLAIPDQDAQANRFEVAVPHLASLYLTHSWDGQVVGLKEFARENQPPVLPVFFAFRVMVGIGVLMLLVAWWGAWLAWRGTLEHSPGFLRVAQWMGPSGFIAVLAGWVVTEVGRQPWTVYGLLRTADSVSPSLTGLDVFLSLLLYQAVYITVYAAAGYYLLVLVRHGPDSAPPPDATARPARTLSAALLPFEAEDRHGH
;
A
#
# COMPACT_ATOMS: atom_id res chain seq x y z
N ILE A 1 -2.35 0.97 -7.72
CA ILE A 1 -1.53 0.64 -6.54
C ILE A 1 -0.34 -0.13 -7.07
N ARG A 2 0.72 0.59 -7.46
CA ARG A 2 1.98 -0.01 -7.91
C ARG A 2 2.69 -0.70 -6.75
N ASP A 3 3.33 -1.83 -7.03
CA ASP A 3 3.90 -2.73 -6.02
C ASP A 3 5.18 -2.19 -5.37
N TYR A 4 5.04 -1.57 -4.22
CA TYR A 4 6.15 -1.08 -3.39
C TYR A 4 6.81 -2.15 -2.50
N LYS A 5 6.46 -3.41 -2.71
CA LYS A 5 6.46 -4.41 -1.63
C LYS A 5 7.74 -5.22 -1.44
N VAL A 6 8.67 -5.23 -2.37
CA VAL A 6 9.80 -6.17 -2.29
C VAL A 6 11.18 -5.50 -2.41
N THR A 7 11.23 -4.26 -2.90
CA THR A 7 12.47 -3.49 -2.99
C THR A 7 13.18 -3.30 -1.65
N GLY A 8 12.43 -3.18 -0.54
CA GLY A 8 13.02 -3.04 0.78
C GLY A 8 13.90 -4.21 1.22
N VAL A 9 13.50 -5.45 0.93
CA VAL A 9 14.32 -6.64 1.28
C VAL A 9 15.60 -6.69 0.46
N GLN A 10 15.54 -6.29 -0.80
CA GLN A 10 16.70 -6.28 -1.68
C GLN A 10 17.68 -5.18 -1.35
N THR A 11 17.18 -3.97 -1.08
CA THR A 11 17.99 -2.84 -0.65
C THR A 11 18.68 -3.07 0.69
N CYS A 12 18.14 -3.93 1.56
CA CYS A 12 18.79 -4.32 2.80
C CYS A 12 19.71 -5.54 2.64
N ALA A 13 19.26 -6.60 1.96
CA ALA A 13 20.02 -7.86 1.85
C ALA A 13 21.26 -7.75 0.96
N LEU A 14 21.18 -7.02 -0.15
CA LEU A 14 22.28 -6.88 -1.09
C LEU A 14 23.49 -6.11 -0.51
N PRO A 15 23.34 -4.94 0.18
CA PRO A 15 24.48 -4.27 0.84
C PRO A 15 25.13 -5.12 1.92
N ILE A 16 24.31 -5.84 2.71
CA ILE A 16 24.86 -6.71 3.75
C ILE A 16 25.65 -7.87 3.13
N TYR A 17 25.18 -8.41 2.00
CA TYR A 17 25.95 -9.39 1.24
C TYR A 17 27.28 -8.81 0.75
N LEU A 18 27.26 -7.63 0.15
CA LEU A 18 28.48 -6.95 -0.33
C LEU A 18 29.49 -6.66 0.79
N ALA A 19 28.98 -6.30 1.98
CA ALA A 19 29.82 -6.01 3.15
C ALA A 19 30.36 -7.26 3.86
N ARG A 20 29.60 -8.37 3.88
CA ARG A 20 29.91 -9.56 4.70
C ARG A 20 30.24 -10.81 3.88
N SER A 21 30.04 -10.81 2.56
CA SER A 21 30.18 -11.94 1.64
C SER A 21 29.39 -13.20 2.08
N ASP A 22 28.30 -13.02 2.82
CA ASP A 22 27.48 -14.11 3.32
C ASP A 22 26.40 -14.52 2.27
N ALA A 23 26.57 -15.72 1.73
CA ALA A 23 25.71 -16.27 0.67
C ALA A 23 24.21 -16.34 1.02
N ARG A 24 23.84 -16.36 2.34
CA ARG A 24 22.44 -16.38 2.79
C ARG A 24 21.69 -15.13 2.36
N TYR A 25 22.31 -13.95 2.49
CA TYR A 25 21.72 -12.68 2.05
C TYR A 25 21.53 -12.65 0.53
N LEU A 26 22.47 -13.23 -0.19
CA LEU A 26 22.37 -13.32 -1.65
C LEU A 26 21.21 -14.21 -2.10
N ARG A 27 21.04 -15.39 -1.47
CA ARG A 27 19.92 -16.29 -1.76
C ARG A 27 18.57 -15.60 -1.47
N ALA A 28 18.47 -14.94 -0.32
CA ALA A 28 17.29 -14.15 0.04
C ALA A 28 17.00 -13.05 -0.99
N SER A 29 18.02 -12.27 -1.38
CA SER A 29 17.89 -11.21 -2.39
C SER A 29 17.42 -11.75 -3.74
N LYS A 30 18.01 -12.82 -4.25
CA LYS A 30 17.61 -13.46 -5.51
C LYS A 30 16.17 -13.97 -5.48
N PHE A 31 15.76 -14.57 -4.38
CA PHE A 31 14.40 -15.10 -4.21
C PHE A 31 13.37 -13.95 -4.27
N TRP A 32 13.59 -12.90 -3.49
CA TRP A 32 12.67 -11.77 -3.45
C TRP A 32 12.71 -10.93 -4.72
N LEU A 33 13.83 -10.90 -5.45
CA LEU A 33 13.92 -10.24 -6.75
C LEU A 33 12.96 -10.86 -7.78
N ARG A 34 12.84 -12.19 -7.80
CA ARG A 34 11.90 -12.89 -8.70
C ARG A 34 10.44 -12.55 -8.34
N ILE A 35 10.11 -12.56 -7.06
CA ILE A 35 8.78 -12.17 -6.58
C ILE A 35 8.49 -10.71 -6.98
N PHE A 36 9.47 -9.83 -6.77
CA PHE A 36 9.37 -8.43 -7.15
C PHE A 36 9.12 -8.23 -8.65
N ALA A 37 9.85 -8.93 -9.50
CA ALA A 37 9.69 -8.78 -10.95
C ALA A 37 8.29 -9.18 -11.43
N VAL A 38 7.70 -10.22 -10.85
CA VAL A 38 6.31 -10.63 -11.16
C VAL A 38 5.32 -9.58 -10.66
N THR A 39 5.47 -9.14 -9.42
CA THR A 39 4.57 -8.13 -8.83
C THR A 39 4.71 -6.78 -9.52
N PHE A 40 5.92 -6.38 -9.91
CA PHE A 40 6.16 -5.17 -10.69
C PHE A 40 5.47 -5.24 -12.06
N GLY A 41 5.66 -6.34 -12.81
CA GLY A 41 5.00 -6.52 -14.11
C GLY A 41 3.46 -6.48 -14.00
N MET A 42 2.91 -7.10 -12.97
CA MET A 42 1.48 -7.06 -12.66
C MET A 42 1.01 -5.63 -12.32
N GLY A 43 1.79 -4.90 -11.51
CA GLY A 43 1.52 -3.51 -11.13
C GLY A 43 1.54 -2.56 -12.34
N VAL A 44 2.49 -2.74 -13.27
CA VAL A 44 2.55 -1.97 -14.52
C VAL A 44 1.31 -2.22 -15.37
N VAL A 45 0.94 -3.48 -15.62
CA VAL A 45 -0.23 -3.82 -16.44
C VAL A 45 -1.51 -3.24 -15.85
N SER A 46 -1.72 -3.36 -14.55
CA SER A 46 -2.90 -2.81 -13.90
C SER A 46 -2.87 -1.29 -13.76
N GLY A 47 -1.69 -0.70 -13.60
CA GLY A 47 -1.52 0.75 -13.42
C GLY A 47 -1.72 1.57 -14.68
N ILE A 48 -1.44 1.01 -15.87
CA ILE A 48 -1.67 1.68 -17.16
C ILE A 48 -3.16 1.98 -17.40
N VAL A 49 -4.05 1.17 -16.85
CA VAL A 49 -5.49 1.36 -17.02
C VAL A 49 -6.00 2.66 -16.39
N MET A 50 -5.39 3.12 -15.30
CA MET A 50 -5.86 4.31 -14.58
C MET A 50 -5.81 5.60 -15.42
N PRO A 51 -4.72 5.94 -16.15
CA PRO A 51 -4.71 7.09 -17.06
C PRO A 51 -5.79 7.02 -18.14
N PHE A 52 -6.11 5.82 -18.66
CA PHE A 52 -7.20 5.66 -19.61
C PHE A 52 -8.57 5.94 -18.99
N GLN A 53 -8.78 5.58 -17.72
CA GLN A 53 -10.03 5.88 -17.01
C GLN A 53 -10.30 7.38 -16.89
N PHE A 54 -9.28 8.21 -16.74
CA PHE A 54 -9.44 9.66 -16.71
C PHE A 54 -10.04 10.20 -18.03
N GLY A 55 -9.64 9.65 -19.18
CA GLY A 55 -10.19 10.06 -20.47
C GLY A 55 -11.54 9.42 -20.81
N THR A 56 -11.81 8.19 -20.37
CA THR A 56 -13.03 7.45 -20.69
C THR A 56 -14.17 7.76 -19.73
N ASN A 57 -14.01 7.45 -18.45
CA ASN A 57 -15.11 7.52 -17.48
C ASN A 57 -15.16 8.85 -16.71
N TRP A 58 -14.06 9.59 -16.66
CA TRP A 58 -13.87 10.79 -15.85
C TRP A 58 -13.43 12.01 -16.69
N ALA A 59 -13.92 12.12 -17.95
CA ALA A 59 -13.45 13.15 -18.86
C ALA A 59 -13.72 14.56 -18.36
N ARG A 60 -14.87 14.82 -17.69
CA ARG A 60 -15.19 16.14 -17.14
C ARG A 60 -14.27 16.52 -15.99
N PHE A 61 -14.02 15.59 -15.06
CA PHE A 61 -12.98 15.77 -14.03
C PHE A 61 -11.63 16.08 -14.66
N SER A 62 -11.22 15.26 -15.64
CA SER A 62 -9.92 15.40 -16.29
C SER A 62 -9.74 16.75 -16.98
N ASP A 63 -10.78 17.27 -17.66
CA ASP A 63 -10.75 18.59 -18.31
C ASP A 63 -10.60 19.72 -17.28
N GLN A 64 -11.36 19.63 -16.18
CA GLN A 64 -11.32 20.68 -15.14
C GLN A 64 -10.00 20.73 -14.39
N VAL A 65 -9.38 19.57 -14.07
CA VAL A 65 -8.15 19.51 -13.26
C VAL A 65 -6.87 19.33 -14.07
N ALA A 66 -6.95 19.29 -15.40
CA ALA A 66 -5.83 18.98 -16.30
C ALA A 66 -4.57 19.78 -16.00
N ASN A 67 -4.72 21.08 -15.75
CA ASN A 67 -3.58 22.00 -15.52
C ASN A 67 -2.86 21.73 -14.19
N VAL A 68 -3.56 21.17 -13.21
CA VAL A 68 -3.00 20.82 -11.88
C VAL A 68 -2.49 19.40 -11.88
N VAL A 69 -3.33 18.44 -12.30
CA VAL A 69 -3.09 17.00 -12.15
C VAL A 69 -2.25 16.44 -13.30
N GLY A 70 -2.41 16.97 -14.51
CA GLY A 70 -1.67 16.52 -15.68
C GLY A 70 -0.15 16.52 -15.48
N PRO A 71 0.47 17.63 -15.02
CA PRO A 71 1.89 17.65 -14.70
C PRO A 71 2.32 16.62 -13.65
N LEU A 72 1.53 16.40 -12.58
CA LEU A 72 1.86 15.41 -11.55
C LEU A 72 1.92 13.99 -12.10
N LEU A 73 0.96 13.62 -12.95
CA LEU A 73 0.95 12.31 -13.63
C LEU A 73 2.08 12.20 -14.67
N ALA A 74 2.39 13.28 -15.38
CA ALA A 74 3.50 13.31 -16.34
C ALA A 74 4.85 13.11 -15.62
N TYR A 75 5.08 13.81 -14.51
CA TYR A 75 6.29 13.63 -13.71
C TYR A 75 6.38 12.23 -13.11
N GLU A 76 5.28 11.62 -12.68
CA GLU A 76 5.27 10.22 -12.25
C GLU A 76 5.77 9.30 -13.36
N GLY A 77 5.26 9.44 -14.57
CA GLY A 77 5.70 8.66 -15.72
C GLY A 77 7.20 8.88 -16.04
N LEU A 78 7.63 10.13 -16.14
CA LEU A 78 8.98 10.48 -16.56
C LEU A 78 10.05 10.16 -15.51
N THR A 79 9.81 10.51 -14.25
CA THR A 79 10.85 10.44 -13.21
C THR A 79 10.83 9.15 -12.41
N ALA A 80 9.71 8.43 -12.39
CA ALA A 80 9.57 7.20 -11.65
C ALA A 80 9.49 5.97 -12.55
N PHE A 81 8.48 5.87 -13.41
CA PHE A 81 8.26 4.67 -14.23
C PHE A 81 9.43 4.35 -15.16
N PHE A 82 9.97 5.34 -15.89
CA PHE A 82 11.12 5.09 -16.77
C PHE A 82 12.39 4.75 -15.97
N LEU A 83 12.61 5.37 -14.81
CA LEU A 83 13.71 5.03 -13.92
C LEU A 83 13.59 3.56 -13.46
N GLU A 84 12.42 3.16 -12.96
CA GLU A 84 12.16 1.79 -12.49
C GLU A 84 12.35 0.77 -13.61
N ALA A 85 11.72 0.97 -14.77
CA ALA A 85 11.75 0.03 -15.88
C ALA A 85 13.18 -0.16 -16.41
N THR A 86 13.95 0.92 -16.56
CA THR A 86 15.33 0.87 -17.06
C THR A 86 16.23 0.10 -16.09
N PHE A 87 16.24 0.49 -14.82
CA PHE A 87 17.14 -0.13 -13.84
C PHE A 87 16.68 -1.51 -13.37
N LEU A 88 15.37 -1.84 -13.50
CA LEU A 88 14.91 -3.20 -13.29
C LEU A 88 15.54 -4.17 -14.30
N GLY A 89 15.70 -3.77 -15.56
CA GLY A 89 16.42 -4.56 -16.55
C GLY A 89 17.86 -4.84 -16.13
N VAL A 90 18.57 -3.84 -15.63
CA VAL A 90 19.94 -4.01 -15.10
C VAL A 90 19.94 -4.90 -13.86
N LEU A 91 18.97 -4.74 -12.97
CA LEU A 91 18.86 -5.52 -11.73
C LEU A 91 18.58 -7.01 -12.01
N LEU A 92 17.77 -7.32 -13.01
CA LEU A 92 17.41 -8.70 -13.36
C LEU A 92 18.48 -9.40 -14.21
N PHE A 93 19.09 -8.71 -15.18
CA PHE A 93 19.94 -9.30 -16.21
C PHE A 93 21.40 -8.86 -16.14
N GLY A 94 21.72 -7.83 -15.35
CA GLY A 94 23.03 -7.17 -15.34
C GLY A 94 24.05 -7.78 -14.38
N ARG A 95 23.66 -8.70 -13.49
CA ARG A 95 24.51 -9.17 -12.39
C ARG A 95 25.90 -9.61 -12.81
N ASP A 96 26.00 -10.40 -13.88
CA ASP A 96 27.28 -10.95 -14.41
C ASP A 96 27.82 -10.10 -15.57
N ARG A 97 27.17 -8.98 -15.89
CA ARG A 97 27.49 -8.08 -17.00
C ARG A 97 27.98 -6.71 -16.57
N VAL A 98 27.65 -6.30 -15.34
CA VAL A 98 28.05 -4.99 -14.77
C VAL A 98 28.78 -5.21 -13.45
N PRO A 99 29.66 -4.28 -13.04
CA PRO A 99 30.34 -4.39 -11.75
C PRO A 99 29.34 -4.36 -10.60
N GLN A 100 29.70 -5.00 -9.47
CA GLN A 100 28.79 -5.19 -8.32
C GLN A 100 28.22 -3.87 -7.78
N TRP A 101 29.01 -2.79 -7.78
CA TRP A 101 28.53 -1.47 -7.35
C TRP A 101 27.45 -0.90 -8.27
N ALA A 102 27.56 -1.15 -9.60
CA ALA A 102 26.54 -0.70 -10.55
C ALA A 102 25.24 -1.52 -10.43
N HIS A 103 25.36 -2.83 -10.17
CA HIS A 103 24.20 -3.67 -9.89
C HIS A 103 23.51 -3.26 -8.58
N PHE A 104 24.28 -2.92 -7.54
CA PHE A 104 23.73 -2.36 -6.31
C PHE A 104 23.08 -0.99 -6.53
N GLY A 105 23.75 -0.12 -7.31
CA GLY A 105 23.19 1.18 -7.72
C GLY A 105 21.84 1.03 -8.43
N ALA A 106 21.70 0.05 -9.32
CA ALA A 106 20.44 -0.28 -9.98
C ALA A 106 19.34 -0.66 -8.97
N ALA A 107 19.67 -1.44 -7.94
CA ALA A 107 18.72 -1.80 -6.88
C ALA A 107 18.25 -0.56 -6.09
N VAL A 108 19.16 0.35 -5.76
CA VAL A 108 18.85 1.62 -5.10
C VAL A 108 17.98 2.51 -5.98
N LEU A 109 18.30 2.62 -7.26
CA LEU A 109 17.54 3.45 -8.21
C LEU A 109 16.12 2.90 -8.45
N VAL A 110 15.94 1.58 -8.52
CA VAL A 110 14.61 0.96 -8.58
C VAL A 110 13.82 1.28 -7.30
N ALA A 111 14.45 1.17 -6.12
CA ALA A 111 13.78 1.50 -4.87
C ALA A 111 13.43 3.01 -4.77
N ALA A 112 14.32 3.88 -5.22
CA ALA A 112 14.07 5.32 -5.27
C ALA A 112 12.94 5.64 -6.26
N GLY A 113 12.92 5.02 -7.44
CA GLY A 113 11.86 5.17 -8.44
C GLY A 113 10.48 4.83 -7.85
N THR A 114 10.38 3.73 -7.13
CA THR A 114 9.15 3.31 -6.44
C THR A 114 8.68 4.34 -5.40
N LEU A 115 9.60 4.95 -4.66
CA LEU A 115 9.27 6.04 -3.73
C LEU A 115 8.85 7.31 -4.47
N PHE A 116 9.50 7.66 -5.57
CA PHE A 116 9.09 8.79 -6.42
C PHE A 116 7.73 8.58 -7.07
N SER A 117 7.42 7.36 -7.51
CA SER A 117 6.07 7.02 -7.97
C SER A 117 5.01 7.24 -6.88
N SER A 118 5.30 6.76 -5.65
CA SER A 118 4.43 7.02 -4.49
C SER A 118 4.27 8.52 -4.21
N PHE A 119 5.36 9.28 -4.29
CA PHE A 119 5.37 10.71 -4.06
C PHE A 119 4.39 11.43 -5.01
N TRP A 120 4.52 11.21 -6.31
CA TRP A 120 3.70 11.89 -7.31
C TRP A 120 2.23 11.51 -7.24
N ILE A 121 1.93 10.21 -7.15
CA ILE A 121 0.53 9.76 -7.09
C ILE A 121 -0.16 10.18 -5.78
N LEU A 122 0.57 10.22 -4.67
CA LEU A 122 0.04 10.70 -3.40
C LEU A 122 -0.05 12.23 -3.35
N ALA A 123 0.82 12.98 -4.02
CA ALA A 123 0.66 14.41 -4.19
C ALA A 123 -0.65 14.72 -4.94
N PHE A 124 -0.92 14.00 -6.03
CA PHE A 124 -2.18 14.10 -6.74
C PHE A 124 -3.38 13.74 -5.84
N ASN A 125 -3.35 12.55 -5.21
CA ASN A 125 -4.47 12.10 -4.39
C ASN A 125 -4.72 13.00 -3.18
N SER A 126 -3.67 13.49 -2.53
CA SER A 126 -3.80 14.39 -1.39
C SER A 126 -4.34 15.76 -1.79
N TRP A 127 -3.98 16.27 -2.99
CA TRP A 127 -4.56 17.50 -3.50
C TRP A 127 -6.09 17.39 -3.67
N MET A 128 -6.61 16.25 -4.11
CA MET A 128 -8.05 16.04 -4.18
C MET A 128 -8.73 16.04 -2.80
N GLN A 129 -7.98 15.75 -1.73
CA GLN A 129 -8.49 15.74 -0.34
C GLN A 129 -8.42 17.12 0.32
N THR A 130 -7.32 17.85 0.08
CA THR A 130 -7.07 19.21 0.63
C THR A 130 -6.51 20.10 -0.47
N PRO A 131 -7.37 20.53 -1.42
CA PRO A 131 -6.92 21.30 -2.58
C PRO A 131 -6.31 22.65 -2.16
N ALA A 132 -5.11 22.94 -2.66
CA ALA A 132 -4.35 24.16 -2.40
C ALA A 132 -3.54 24.57 -3.62
N GLY A 133 -3.05 25.83 -3.66
CA GLY A 133 -2.14 26.32 -4.68
C GLY A 133 -2.77 26.48 -6.07
N PHE A 134 -4.06 26.73 -6.16
CA PHE A 134 -4.78 26.92 -7.43
C PHE A 134 -5.67 28.18 -7.39
N VAL A 135 -6.08 28.62 -8.57
CA VAL A 135 -7.16 29.59 -8.81
C VAL A 135 -8.16 28.99 -9.79
N MET A 136 -9.41 29.47 -9.74
CA MET A 136 -10.41 29.06 -10.72
C MET A 136 -10.43 30.04 -11.90
N GLU A 137 -10.24 29.51 -13.11
CA GLU A 137 -10.44 30.24 -14.36
C GLU A 137 -11.62 29.61 -15.12
N GLY A 138 -12.80 30.20 -14.98
CA GLY A 138 -14.05 29.59 -15.39
C GLY A 138 -14.34 28.35 -14.53
N ASP A 139 -14.46 27.19 -15.16
CA ASP A 139 -14.67 25.89 -14.51
C ASP A 139 -13.39 25.04 -14.36
N ARG A 140 -12.21 25.64 -14.68
CA ARG A 140 -10.92 24.94 -14.64
C ARG A 140 -10.06 25.37 -13.45
N PHE A 141 -9.41 24.38 -12.85
CA PHE A 141 -8.39 24.60 -11.82
C PHE A 141 -7.06 24.94 -12.50
N VAL A 142 -6.51 26.11 -12.23
CA VAL A 142 -5.22 26.57 -12.76
C VAL A 142 -4.22 26.73 -11.59
N PRO A 143 -3.02 26.16 -11.66
CA PRO A 143 -2.09 26.26 -10.56
C PRO A 143 -1.58 27.70 -10.40
N SER A 144 -1.73 28.27 -9.22
CA SER A 144 -1.13 29.56 -8.82
C SER A 144 0.22 29.35 -8.13
N SER A 145 0.40 28.21 -7.46
CA SER A 145 1.64 27.82 -6.81
C SER A 145 1.81 26.30 -6.90
N PHE A 146 2.75 25.83 -7.73
CA PHE A 146 2.95 24.40 -7.93
C PHE A 146 3.51 23.71 -6.69
N SER A 147 4.27 24.42 -5.86
CA SER A 147 4.74 23.90 -4.58
C SER A 147 3.58 23.62 -3.61
N ASP A 148 2.58 24.51 -3.56
CA ASP A 148 1.43 24.34 -2.68
C ASP A 148 0.45 23.27 -3.19
N VAL A 149 0.41 23.06 -4.51
CA VAL A 149 -0.29 21.90 -5.11
C VAL A 149 0.34 20.60 -4.62
N ILE A 150 1.68 20.47 -4.70
CA ILE A 150 2.40 19.25 -4.31
C ILE A 150 2.37 19.07 -2.79
N PHE A 151 2.79 20.09 -2.05
CA PHE A 151 2.89 20.07 -0.60
C PHE A 151 1.62 20.61 0.08
N ASN A 152 0.45 20.21 -0.43
CA ASN A 152 -0.83 20.54 0.18
C ASN A 152 -0.92 20.04 1.64
N PRO A 153 -1.85 20.57 2.45
CA PRO A 153 -1.87 20.33 3.90
C PRO A 153 -1.91 18.87 4.34
N SER A 154 -2.47 17.96 3.53
CA SER A 154 -2.56 16.53 3.90
C SER A 154 -1.43 15.68 3.31
N PHE A 155 -0.66 16.19 2.35
CA PHE A 155 0.34 15.40 1.62
C PHE A 155 1.40 14.73 2.50
N PRO A 156 2.10 15.42 3.42
CA PRO A 156 3.16 14.79 4.21
C PRO A 156 2.64 13.66 5.10
N TYR A 157 1.47 13.84 5.69
CA TYR A 157 0.83 12.81 6.53
C TYR A 157 0.42 11.59 5.73
N ARG A 158 -0.18 11.80 4.56
CA ARG A 158 -0.62 10.73 3.67
C ARG A 158 0.55 9.98 3.07
N LEU A 159 1.61 10.69 2.66
CA LEU A 159 2.83 10.07 2.13
C LEU A 159 3.49 9.17 3.19
N ALA A 160 3.75 9.71 4.38
CA ALA A 160 4.41 8.98 5.44
C ALA A 160 3.60 7.75 5.89
N HIS A 161 2.29 7.92 6.12
CA HIS A 161 1.40 6.84 6.54
C HIS A 161 1.27 5.74 5.49
N THR A 162 1.11 6.10 4.22
CA THR A 162 0.91 5.13 3.13
C THR A 162 2.21 4.37 2.81
N VAL A 163 3.35 5.08 2.72
CA VAL A 163 4.64 4.44 2.45
C VAL A 163 5.03 3.48 3.57
N SER A 164 4.87 3.89 4.84
CA SER A 164 5.15 2.99 5.96
C SER A 164 4.21 1.77 5.98
N ALA A 165 2.93 1.93 5.64
CA ALA A 165 1.98 0.82 5.50
C ALA A 165 2.41 -0.19 4.41
N PHE A 166 2.98 0.26 3.29
CA PHE A 166 3.51 -0.63 2.26
C PHE A 166 4.71 -1.43 2.76
N TYR A 167 5.64 -0.80 3.47
CA TYR A 167 6.78 -1.50 4.06
C TYR A 167 6.36 -2.52 5.12
N ILE A 168 5.37 -2.19 5.97
CA ILE A 168 4.82 -3.12 6.95
C ILE A 168 4.13 -4.30 6.25
N THR A 169 3.35 -4.05 5.22
CA THR A 169 2.72 -5.10 4.41
C THR A 169 3.76 -6.07 3.86
N THR A 170 4.84 -5.55 3.27
CA THR A 170 5.97 -6.35 2.79
C THR A 170 6.64 -7.15 3.91
N GLY A 171 6.87 -6.51 5.04
CA GLY A 171 7.47 -7.15 6.21
C GLY A 171 6.66 -8.36 6.68
N PHE A 172 5.31 -8.25 6.73
CA PHE A 172 4.44 -9.36 7.11
C PHE A 172 4.38 -10.45 6.04
N VAL A 173 4.44 -10.12 4.75
CA VAL A 173 4.57 -11.12 3.68
C VAL A 173 5.89 -11.90 3.84
N VAL A 174 7.01 -11.21 4.06
CA VAL A 174 8.32 -11.84 4.29
C VAL A 174 8.28 -12.73 5.53
N LEU A 175 7.71 -12.26 6.63
CA LEU A 175 7.56 -13.01 7.86
C LEU A 175 6.66 -14.25 7.68
N GLY A 176 5.54 -14.10 6.97
CA GLY A 176 4.60 -15.18 6.68
C GLY A 176 5.24 -16.29 5.83
N VAL A 177 5.98 -15.91 4.77
CA VAL A 177 6.72 -16.87 3.92
C VAL A 177 7.85 -17.54 4.72
N ALA A 178 8.58 -16.78 5.53
CA ALA A 178 9.62 -17.35 6.39
C ALA A 178 9.01 -18.32 7.42
N ALA A 179 7.90 -17.97 8.06
CA ALA A 179 7.20 -18.85 9.00
C ALA A 179 6.68 -20.12 8.32
N TYR A 180 6.23 -20.02 7.05
CA TYR A 180 5.82 -21.19 6.26
C TYR A 180 6.97 -22.19 6.05
N TYR A 181 8.18 -21.72 5.74
CA TYR A 181 9.35 -22.59 5.58
C TYR A 181 9.87 -23.14 6.90
N LEU A 182 9.95 -22.31 7.95
CA LEU A 182 10.37 -22.72 9.30
C LEU A 182 9.47 -23.82 9.86
N ALA A 183 8.16 -23.68 9.73
CA ALA A 183 7.21 -24.69 10.17
C ALA A 183 7.35 -26.04 9.44
N ARG A 184 7.93 -26.02 8.22
CA ARG A 184 8.22 -27.22 7.40
C ARG A 184 9.69 -27.65 7.43
N GLN A 185 10.50 -26.99 8.24
CA GLN A 185 11.95 -27.24 8.36
C GLN A 185 12.70 -27.19 7.01
N ARG A 186 12.25 -26.30 6.09
CA ARG A 186 12.84 -26.12 4.76
C ARG A 186 13.68 -24.85 4.73
N HIS A 187 14.80 -24.87 3.96
CA HIS A 187 15.65 -23.69 3.70
C HIS A 187 16.10 -22.95 4.97
N GLN A 188 16.39 -23.66 6.04
CA GLN A 188 16.48 -23.14 7.40
C GLN A 188 17.43 -21.94 7.56
N GLU A 189 18.61 -21.97 6.96
CA GLU A 189 19.60 -20.90 7.12
C GLU A 189 19.13 -19.56 6.56
N THR A 190 18.64 -19.56 5.28
CA THR A 190 18.14 -18.34 4.65
C THR A 190 16.83 -17.88 5.31
N THR A 191 15.99 -18.83 5.72
CA THR A 191 14.69 -18.53 6.30
C THR A 191 14.78 -17.94 7.71
N ARG A 192 15.70 -18.44 8.55
CA ARG A 192 16.00 -17.84 9.88
C ARG A 192 16.41 -16.38 9.76
N LEU A 193 17.30 -16.11 8.78
CA LEU A 193 17.71 -14.76 8.47
C LEU A 193 16.53 -13.85 8.10
N MET A 194 15.69 -14.31 7.15
CA MET A 194 14.50 -13.57 6.70
C MET A 194 13.53 -13.29 7.86
N ALA A 195 13.23 -14.31 8.69
CA ALA A 195 12.33 -14.18 9.83
C ALA A 195 12.84 -13.14 10.85
N ARG A 196 14.11 -13.20 11.23
CA ARG A 196 14.71 -12.25 12.18
C ARG A 196 14.75 -10.82 11.63
N MET A 197 15.16 -10.64 10.37
CA MET A 197 15.15 -9.32 9.73
C MET A 197 13.74 -8.73 9.70
N ALA A 198 12.74 -9.53 9.27
CA ALA A 198 11.36 -9.09 9.20
C ALA A 198 10.80 -8.71 10.59
N VAL A 199 11.02 -9.53 11.61
CA VAL A 199 10.50 -9.30 12.96
C VAL A 199 11.06 -8.02 13.57
N PHE A 200 12.38 -7.78 13.52
CA PHE A 200 12.98 -6.57 14.06
C PHE A 200 12.56 -5.32 13.29
N PHE A 201 12.47 -5.41 11.98
CA PHE A 201 11.95 -4.33 11.15
C PHE A 201 10.50 -3.98 11.53
N LEU A 202 9.63 -4.99 11.63
CA LEU A 202 8.23 -4.81 11.97
C LEU A 202 8.04 -4.28 13.40
N ALA A 203 8.87 -4.71 14.35
CA ALA A 203 8.80 -4.24 15.72
C ALA A 203 9.03 -2.73 15.87
N VAL A 204 9.76 -2.12 14.94
CA VAL A 204 9.99 -0.66 14.87
C VAL A 204 8.91 0.02 14.03
N MET A 205 8.57 -0.57 12.86
CA MET A 205 7.68 0.08 11.92
C MET A 205 6.21 0.08 12.36
N THR A 206 5.77 -0.92 13.12
CA THR A 206 4.36 -0.98 13.55
C THR A 206 3.98 0.11 14.57
N PRO A 207 4.76 0.41 15.63
CA PRO A 207 4.46 1.57 16.48
C PRO A 207 4.61 2.90 15.73
N LEU A 208 5.58 3.03 14.82
CA LEU A 208 5.70 4.22 13.97
C LEU A 208 4.45 4.42 13.12
N GLN A 209 3.87 3.34 12.57
CA GLN A 209 2.63 3.41 11.80
C GLN A 209 1.45 3.93 12.62
N ILE A 210 1.34 3.51 13.88
CA ILE A 210 0.27 4.01 14.78
C ILE A 210 0.44 5.51 15.01
N PHE A 211 1.66 5.95 15.29
CA PHE A 211 1.96 7.39 15.44
C PHE A 211 1.65 8.20 14.17
N LEU A 212 2.06 7.70 13.00
CA LEU A 212 1.76 8.35 11.72
C LEU A 212 0.26 8.33 11.40
N GLY A 213 -0.46 7.29 11.84
CA GLY A 213 -1.90 7.18 11.70
C GLY A 213 -2.64 8.19 12.55
N ASP A 214 -2.21 8.38 13.79
CA ASP A 214 -2.73 9.40 14.70
C ASP A 214 -2.54 10.81 14.11
N ALA A 215 -1.32 11.16 13.73
CA ALA A 215 -1.03 12.45 13.09
C ALA A 215 -1.85 12.70 11.82
N HIS A 216 -2.09 11.65 11.01
CA HIS A 216 -2.96 11.73 9.83
C HIS A 216 -4.44 11.91 10.22
N GLY A 217 -4.89 11.27 11.30
CA GLY A 217 -6.23 11.44 11.86
C GLY A 217 -6.49 12.88 12.32
N LEU A 218 -5.56 13.49 13.03
CA LEU A 218 -5.61 14.87 13.47
C LEU A 218 -5.65 15.86 12.29
N ASN A 219 -4.82 15.63 11.28
CA ASN A 219 -4.89 16.42 10.03
C ASN A 219 -6.24 16.27 9.33
N THR A 220 -6.82 15.07 9.33
CA THR A 220 -8.15 14.82 8.75
C THR A 220 -9.25 15.53 9.58
N LEU A 221 -9.15 15.54 10.90
CA LEU A 221 -10.07 16.27 11.76
C LEU A 221 -10.10 17.76 11.42
N GLN A 222 -8.92 18.34 11.20
CA GLN A 222 -8.81 19.77 10.87
C GLN A 222 -9.42 20.12 9.50
N HIS A 223 -9.22 19.28 8.48
CA HIS A 223 -9.56 19.62 7.10
C HIS A 223 -10.83 18.94 6.57
N GLN A 224 -11.24 17.83 7.16
CA GLN A 224 -12.39 17.03 6.74
C GLN A 224 -13.18 16.49 7.94
N PRO A 225 -13.73 17.38 8.80
CA PRO A 225 -14.38 16.96 10.05
C PRO A 225 -15.58 16.03 9.83
N ALA A 226 -16.34 16.19 8.73
CA ALA A 226 -17.42 15.26 8.38
C ALA A 226 -16.93 13.83 8.17
N LYS A 227 -15.72 13.65 7.61
CA LYS A 227 -15.09 12.33 7.47
C LYS A 227 -14.77 11.72 8.83
N ILE A 228 -14.23 12.50 9.76
CA ILE A 228 -13.95 12.02 11.13
C ILE A 228 -15.24 11.64 11.84
N ALA A 229 -16.28 12.44 11.74
CA ALA A 229 -17.59 12.11 12.33
C ALA A 229 -18.15 10.78 11.77
N ALA A 230 -17.97 10.52 10.46
CA ALA A 230 -18.34 9.24 9.84
C ALA A 230 -17.45 8.08 10.31
N ILE A 231 -16.14 8.29 10.44
CA ILE A 231 -15.18 7.32 10.97
C ILE A 231 -15.60 6.91 12.39
N GLU A 232 -15.92 7.88 13.24
CA GLU A 232 -16.29 7.62 14.63
C GLU A 232 -17.74 7.14 14.78
N GLY A 233 -18.60 7.36 13.79
CA GLY A 233 -20.03 7.08 13.87
C GLY A 233 -20.74 8.07 14.77
N LEU A 234 -20.26 9.32 14.85
CA LEU A 234 -20.83 10.39 15.67
C LEU A 234 -21.85 11.17 14.87
N TRP A 235 -23.11 11.07 15.27
CA TRP A 235 -24.21 11.79 14.65
C TRP A 235 -24.41 13.18 15.28
N GLU A 236 -24.34 13.27 16.61
CA GLU A 236 -24.47 14.50 17.35
C GLU A 236 -23.11 15.06 17.76
N THR A 237 -22.97 16.38 17.79
CA THR A 237 -21.81 17.04 18.37
C THR A 237 -21.81 16.81 19.88
N SER A 238 -20.70 16.32 20.41
CA SER A 238 -20.59 15.95 21.83
C SER A 238 -19.29 16.41 22.47
N ALA A 239 -19.37 16.77 23.74
CA ALA A 239 -18.26 17.12 24.63
C ALA A 239 -18.60 16.63 26.04
N PRO A 240 -17.96 15.55 26.52
CA PRO A 240 -16.97 14.71 25.86
C PRO A 240 -17.55 13.81 24.77
N ALA A 241 -16.74 13.51 23.75
CA ALA A 241 -17.13 12.62 22.66
C ALA A 241 -16.74 11.16 22.98
N PRO A 242 -17.69 10.22 22.89
CA PRO A 242 -17.40 8.79 23.03
C PRO A 242 -16.74 8.25 21.76
N SER A 243 -15.90 7.22 21.88
CA SER A 243 -15.47 6.41 20.74
C SER A 243 -16.40 5.21 20.59
N VAL A 244 -17.12 5.17 19.48
CA VAL A 244 -18.04 4.06 19.19
C VAL A 244 -17.21 2.90 18.65
N LEU A 245 -17.03 1.85 19.43
CA LEU A 245 -16.24 0.67 19.02
C LEU A 245 -16.98 -0.21 18.02
N LEU A 246 -18.25 -0.48 18.32
CA LEU A 246 -19.14 -1.30 17.48
C LEU A 246 -20.50 -0.62 17.40
N ALA A 247 -21.06 -0.57 16.20
CA ALA A 247 -22.42 -0.15 15.94
C ALA A 247 -22.83 -0.56 14.52
N ILE A 248 -24.09 -0.45 14.21
CA ILE A 248 -24.60 -0.46 12.84
C ILE A 248 -25.13 0.94 12.55
N PRO A 249 -24.34 1.82 11.89
CA PRO A 249 -24.79 3.17 11.53
C PRO A 249 -25.96 3.11 10.55
N ASP A 250 -27.02 3.84 10.85
CA ASP A 250 -28.19 4.01 10.00
C ASP A 250 -28.18 5.44 9.44
N GLN A 251 -27.90 5.58 8.13
CA GLN A 251 -27.77 6.89 7.46
C GLN A 251 -29.09 7.64 7.41
N ASP A 252 -30.21 6.92 7.23
CA ASP A 252 -31.54 7.54 7.09
C ASP A 252 -32.05 8.02 8.43
N ALA A 253 -31.90 7.19 9.45
CA ALA A 253 -32.26 7.54 10.83
C ALA A 253 -31.27 8.52 11.48
N GLN A 254 -30.07 8.68 10.92
CA GLN A 254 -28.94 9.40 11.51
C GLN A 254 -28.68 8.99 12.97
N ALA A 255 -28.61 7.70 13.20
CA ALA A 255 -28.43 7.08 14.50
C ALA A 255 -27.66 5.75 14.38
N ASN A 256 -27.13 5.29 15.49
CA ASN A 256 -26.47 3.99 15.57
C ASN A 256 -27.43 2.96 16.19
N ARG A 257 -27.43 1.75 15.61
CA ARG A 257 -28.10 0.59 16.24
C ARG A 257 -27.03 -0.28 16.91
N PHE A 258 -27.37 -0.88 18.06
CA PHE A 258 -26.49 -1.79 18.83
C PHE A 258 -25.13 -1.15 19.15
N GLU A 259 -25.14 0.10 19.61
CA GLU A 259 -23.95 0.85 19.91
C GLU A 259 -23.23 0.35 21.15
N VAL A 260 -21.92 0.12 21.01
CA VAL A 260 -20.98 -0.12 22.11
C VAL A 260 -19.92 0.97 22.02
N ALA A 261 -19.93 1.88 22.97
CA ALA A 261 -19.04 3.04 22.98
C ALA A 261 -18.27 3.17 24.29
N VAL A 262 -17.06 3.72 24.22
CA VAL A 262 -16.25 4.08 25.39
C VAL A 262 -16.33 5.59 25.58
N PRO A 263 -16.89 6.06 26.69
CA PRO A 263 -16.98 7.50 26.98
C PRO A 263 -15.61 8.18 26.97
N HIS A 264 -15.55 9.45 26.59
CA HIS A 264 -14.36 10.30 26.56
C HIS A 264 -13.23 9.86 25.60
N LEU A 265 -13.25 8.65 25.09
CA LEU A 265 -12.10 8.09 24.36
C LEU A 265 -11.86 8.83 23.03
N ALA A 266 -12.91 9.23 22.28
CA ALA A 266 -12.75 10.01 21.07
C ALA A 266 -12.19 11.40 21.36
N SER A 267 -12.66 12.07 22.40
CA SER A 267 -12.11 13.35 22.87
C SER A 267 -10.62 13.21 23.16
N LEU A 268 -10.20 12.14 23.84
CA LEU A 268 -8.82 11.94 24.27
C LEU A 268 -7.85 11.85 23.07
N TYR A 269 -8.14 11.04 22.06
CA TYR A 269 -7.19 10.88 20.93
C TYR A 269 -7.39 11.89 19.80
N LEU A 270 -8.60 12.49 19.62
CA LEU A 270 -8.83 13.48 18.58
C LEU A 270 -8.52 14.91 19.02
N THR A 271 -8.68 15.24 20.29
CA THR A 271 -8.48 16.60 20.78
C THR A 271 -7.38 16.73 21.84
N HIS A 272 -6.78 15.61 22.25
CA HIS A 272 -5.82 15.52 23.36
C HIS A 272 -6.34 16.14 24.66
N SER A 273 -7.67 16.15 24.84
CA SER A 273 -8.38 16.66 26.00
C SER A 273 -9.43 15.65 26.47
N TRP A 274 -9.60 15.52 27.79
CA TRP A 274 -10.59 14.59 28.34
C TRP A 274 -12.03 14.94 27.97
N ASP A 275 -12.33 16.24 27.89
CA ASP A 275 -13.66 16.78 27.62
C ASP A 275 -13.73 17.55 26.28
N GLY A 276 -12.80 17.27 25.35
CA GLY A 276 -12.74 17.93 24.05
C GLY A 276 -13.99 17.66 23.21
N GLN A 277 -14.46 18.68 22.51
CA GLN A 277 -15.62 18.59 21.63
C GLN A 277 -15.24 17.98 20.28
N VAL A 278 -16.05 17.04 19.80
CA VAL A 278 -15.97 16.50 18.43
C VAL A 278 -17.30 16.76 17.73
N VAL A 279 -17.20 17.31 16.51
CA VAL A 279 -18.37 17.69 15.71
C VAL A 279 -19.04 16.45 15.14
N GLY A 280 -20.37 16.36 15.26
CA GLY A 280 -21.18 15.28 14.72
C GLY A 280 -21.63 15.51 13.28
N LEU A 281 -22.09 14.44 12.62
CA LEU A 281 -22.52 14.49 11.21
C LEU A 281 -23.73 15.40 10.97
N LYS A 282 -24.61 15.59 11.94
CA LYS A 282 -25.81 16.44 11.80
C LYS A 282 -25.50 17.93 11.62
N GLU A 283 -24.28 18.38 11.93
CA GLU A 283 -23.82 19.74 11.63
C GLU A 283 -23.59 19.98 10.12
N PHE A 284 -23.51 18.91 9.34
CA PHE A 284 -23.30 18.98 7.89
C PHE A 284 -24.60 18.66 7.16
N ALA A 285 -24.88 19.40 6.09
CA ALA A 285 -26.04 19.11 5.23
C ALA A 285 -25.99 17.64 4.75
N ARG A 286 -27.13 16.96 4.75
CA ARG A 286 -27.21 15.52 4.40
C ARG A 286 -26.55 15.17 3.07
N GLU A 287 -26.67 16.05 2.10
CA GLU A 287 -26.07 15.92 0.77
C GLU A 287 -24.53 16.01 0.74
N ASN A 288 -23.91 16.49 1.84
CA ASN A 288 -22.46 16.62 2.00
C ASN A 288 -21.89 15.58 2.98
N GLN A 289 -22.74 14.72 3.54
CA GLN A 289 -22.30 13.66 4.43
C GLN A 289 -21.74 12.47 3.65
N PRO A 290 -20.59 11.90 4.05
CA PRO A 290 -20.10 10.66 3.45
C PRO A 290 -20.99 9.47 3.85
N PRO A 291 -20.95 8.36 3.06
CA PRO A 291 -21.58 7.10 3.45
C PRO A 291 -20.95 6.54 4.73
N VAL A 292 -21.68 6.55 5.85
CA VAL A 292 -21.12 6.25 7.18
C VAL A 292 -20.78 4.77 7.33
N LEU A 293 -21.69 3.88 6.94
CA LEU A 293 -21.53 2.43 7.16
C LEU A 293 -20.19 1.86 6.64
N PRO A 294 -19.81 2.04 5.36
CA PRO A 294 -18.55 1.52 4.85
C PRO A 294 -17.33 2.19 5.47
N VAL A 295 -17.39 3.49 5.74
CA VAL A 295 -16.28 4.24 6.35
C VAL A 295 -16.03 3.79 7.78
N PHE A 296 -17.10 3.64 8.57
CA PHE A 296 -17.07 3.18 9.94
C PHE A 296 -16.42 1.79 10.10
N PHE A 297 -16.89 0.81 9.32
CA PHE A 297 -16.34 -0.55 9.41
C PHE A 297 -14.94 -0.66 8.82
N ALA A 298 -14.65 0.02 7.71
CA ALA A 298 -13.33 -0.01 7.10
C ALA A 298 -12.25 0.55 8.05
N PHE A 299 -12.55 1.63 8.77
CA PHE A 299 -11.63 2.17 9.76
C PHE A 299 -11.32 1.17 10.88
N ARG A 300 -12.34 0.51 11.41
CA ARG A 300 -12.17 -0.49 12.47
C ARG A 300 -11.38 -1.71 12.02
N VAL A 301 -11.60 -2.17 10.79
CA VAL A 301 -10.81 -3.24 10.17
C VAL A 301 -9.35 -2.81 10.04
N MET A 302 -9.09 -1.60 9.52
CA MET A 302 -7.73 -1.07 9.37
C MET A 302 -7.00 -0.98 10.70
N VAL A 303 -7.61 -0.33 11.70
CA VAL A 303 -7.00 -0.13 13.02
C VAL A 303 -6.87 -1.45 13.78
N GLY A 304 -7.89 -2.31 13.75
CA GLY A 304 -7.86 -3.61 14.41
C GLY A 304 -6.75 -4.51 13.88
N ILE A 305 -6.56 -4.56 12.55
CA ILE A 305 -5.44 -5.27 11.93
C ILE A 305 -4.11 -4.60 12.30
N GLY A 306 -4.03 -3.27 12.32
CA GLY A 306 -2.83 -2.53 12.71
C GLY A 306 -2.37 -2.85 14.13
N VAL A 307 -3.30 -2.89 15.08
CA VAL A 307 -3.03 -3.29 16.48
C VAL A 307 -2.58 -4.76 16.54
N LEU A 308 -3.26 -5.65 15.82
CA LEU A 308 -2.86 -7.06 15.75
C LEU A 308 -1.44 -7.22 15.17
N MET A 309 -1.11 -6.45 14.14
CA MET A 309 0.23 -6.41 13.56
C MET A 309 1.29 -5.98 14.60
N LEU A 310 1.02 -4.94 15.39
CA LEU A 310 1.91 -4.50 16.47
C LEU A 310 2.15 -5.62 17.49
N LEU A 311 1.09 -6.25 17.96
CA LEU A 311 1.17 -7.34 18.96
C LEU A 311 1.97 -8.53 18.42
N VAL A 312 1.74 -8.94 17.18
CA VAL A 312 2.46 -10.05 16.54
C VAL A 312 3.91 -9.70 16.28
N ALA A 313 4.21 -8.47 15.86
CA ALA A 313 5.58 -8.01 15.65
C ALA A 313 6.39 -8.01 16.96
N TRP A 314 5.82 -7.50 18.03
CA TRP A 314 6.47 -7.48 19.35
C TRP A 314 6.60 -8.86 19.99
N TRP A 315 5.59 -9.72 19.82
CA TRP A 315 5.68 -11.13 20.21
C TRP A 315 6.83 -11.83 19.48
N GLY A 316 6.93 -11.64 18.16
CA GLY A 316 8.02 -12.18 17.35
C GLY A 316 9.41 -11.63 17.78
N ALA A 317 9.51 -10.32 18.03
CA ALA A 317 10.75 -9.69 18.51
C ALA A 317 11.18 -10.26 19.86
N TRP A 318 10.24 -10.46 20.78
CA TRP A 318 10.51 -11.09 22.08
C TRP A 318 11.00 -12.54 21.95
N LEU A 319 10.36 -13.34 21.08
CA LEU A 319 10.80 -14.71 20.80
C LEU A 319 12.17 -14.75 20.13
N ALA A 320 12.44 -13.81 19.19
CA ALA A 320 13.75 -13.68 18.54
C ALA A 320 14.86 -13.32 19.54
N TRP A 321 14.57 -12.41 20.47
CA TRP A 321 15.49 -12.04 21.56
C TRP A 321 15.77 -13.22 22.50
N ARG A 322 14.75 -14.06 22.79
CA ARG A 322 14.92 -15.29 23.56
C ARG A 322 15.58 -16.44 22.79
N GLY A 323 15.80 -16.31 21.50
CA GLY A 323 16.33 -17.37 20.65
C GLY A 323 15.36 -18.53 20.38
N THR A 324 14.07 -18.35 20.66
CA THR A 324 13.03 -19.39 20.53
C THR A 324 12.07 -19.18 19.33
N LEU A 325 12.29 -18.15 18.53
CA LEU A 325 11.41 -17.79 17.39
C LEU A 325 11.12 -18.98 16.48
N GLU A 326 12.15 -19.74 16.14
CA GLU A 326 12.11 -20.84 15.17
C GLU A 326 11.41 -22.10 15.72
N HIS A 327 11.35 -22.20 17.04
CA HIS A 327 10.80 -23.34 17.77
C HIS A 327 9.42 -23.07 18.37
N SER A 328 8.79 -21.94 18.01
CA SER A 328 7.48 -21.53 18.54
C SER A 328 6.35 -21.81 17.52
N PRO A 329 5.72 -23.01 17.51
CA PRO A 329 4.77 -23.39 16.47
C PRO A 329 3.52 -22.51 16.47
N GLY A 330 3.09 -22.01 17.63
CA GLY A 330 1.97 -21.06 17.74
C GLY A 330 2.27 -19.75 17.02
N PHE A 331 3.45 -19.16 17.27
CA PHE A 331 3.87 -17.96 16.58
C PHE A 331 4.00 -18.16 15.07
N LEU A 332 4.65 -19.25 14.64
CA LEU A 332 4.82 -19.55 13.20
C LEU A 332 3.48 -19.70 12.48
N ARG A 333 2.47 -20.27 13.13
CA ARG A 333 1.11 -20.37 12.57
C ARG A 333 0.44 -18.99 12.45
N VAL A 334 0.50 -18.18 13.50
CA VAL A 334 -0.04 -16.82 13.49
C VAL A 334 0.66 -15.96 12.43
N ALA A 335 1.98 -16.01 12.34
CA ALA A 335 2.77 -15.27 11.36
C ALA A 335 2.39 -15.64 9.90
N GLN A 336 2.09 -16.91 9.61
CA GLN A 336 1.59 -17.32 8.30
C GLN A 336 0.23 -16.69 7.97
N TRP A 337 -0.71 -16.67 8.91
CA TRP A 337 -2.02 -16.04 8.72
C TRP A 337 -1.93 -14.53 8.61
N MET A 338 -0.95 -13.92 9.27
CA MET A 338 -0.69 -12.48 9.17
C MET A 338 -0.05 -12.05 7.85
N GLY A 339 0.45 -12.97 7.03
CA GLY A 339 1.04 -12.65 5.72
C GLY A 339 0.17 -11.72 4.84
N PRO A 340 -1.12 -12.00 4.62
CA PRO A 340 -1.99 -11.14 3.82
C PRO A 340 -2.59 -9.94 4.57
N SER A 341 -2.41 -9.81 5.89
CA SER A 341 -3.12 -8.83 6.71
C SER A 341 -2.87 -7.37 6.29
N GLY A 342 -1.66 -7.05 5.84
CA GLY A 342 -1.32 -5.71 5.38
C GLY A 342 -2.11 -5.27 4.14
N PHE A 343 -2.41 -6.19 3.23
CA PHE A 343 -3.25 -5.88 2.07
C PHE A 343 -4.67 -5.51 2.50
N ILE A 344 -5.23 -6.24 3.46
CA ILE A 344 -6.58 -5.98 3.97
C ILE A 344 -6.61 -4.62 4.67
N ALA A 345 -5.62 -4.33 5.51
CA ALA A 345 -5.52 -3.04 6.20
C ALA A 345 -5.37 -1.86 5.22
N VAL A 346 -4.52 -2.00 4.19
CA VAL A 346 -4.32 -0.96 3.17
C VAL A 346 -5.59 -0.73 2.36
N LEU A 347 -6.28 -1.79 1.93
CA LEU A 347 -7.56 -1.66 1.20
C LEU A 347 -8.64 -1.00 2.08
N ALA A 348 -8.74 -1.39 3.34
CA ALA A 348 -9.65 -0.77 4.29
C ALA A 348 -9.31 0.73 4.48
N GLY A 349 -8.03 1.10 4.59
CA GLY A 349 -7.59 2.50 4.64
C GLY A 349 -7.96 3.29 3.38
N TRP A 350 -7.88 2.68 2.20
CA TRP A 350 -8.34 3.32 0.97
C TRP A 350 -9.87 3.51 0.93
N VAL A 351 -10.64 2.57 1.43
CA VAL A 351 -12.10 2.75 1.59
C VAL A 351 -12.39 3.94 2.51
N VAL A 352 -11.74 4.04 3.67
CA VAL A 352 -11.88 5.20 4.57
C VAL A 352 -11.56 6.50 3.84
N THR A 353 -10.49 6.53 3.08
CA THR A 353 -10.01 7.72 2.38
C THR A 353 -10.96 8.17 1.28
N GLU A 354 -11.35 7.26 0.38
CA GLU A 354 -12.06 7.59 -0.86
C GLU A 354 -13.58 7.59 -0.70
N VAL A 355 -14.13 6.67 0.07
CA VAL A 355 -15.56 6.68 0.40
C VAL A 355 -15.85 7.77 1.43
N GLY A 356 -14.93 7.99 2.39
CA GLY A 356 -15.05 9.08 3.37
C GLY A 356 -14.89 10.49 2.77
N ARG A 357 -14.44 10.63 1.51
CA ARG A 357 -14.43 11.90 0.78
C ARG A 357 -15.76 12.19 0.09
N GLN A 358 -16.56 11.18 -0.21
CA GLN A 358 -17.83 11.37 -0.90
C GLN A 358 -18.74 12.37 -0.16
N PRO A 359 -19.53 13.17 -0.89
CA PRO A 359 -19.83 13.10 -2.32
C PRO A 359 -18.85 13.85 -3.25
N TRP A 360 -17.64 14.17 -2.79
CA TRP A 360 -16.69 15.01 -3.50
C TRP A 360 -15.63 14.21 -4.27
N THR A 361 -15.31 14.62 -5.49
CA THR A 361 -14.08 14.21 -6.19
C THR A 361 -12.91 15.11 -5.79
N VAL A 362 -13.11 16.44 -5.79
CA VAL A 362 -12.21 17.42 -5.17
C VAL A 362 -12.95 18.02 -3.97
N TYR A 363 -12.45 17.79 -2.79
CA TYR A 363 -13.16 18.08 -1.54
C TYR A 363 -13.66 19.52 -1.46
N GLY A 364 -14.96 19.69 -1.28
CA GLY A 364 -15.63 20.99 -1.16
C GLY A 364 -15.80 21.76 -2.48
N LEU A 365 -15.24 21.30 -3.60
CA LEU A 365 -15.17 22.05 -4.86
C LEU A 365 -15.84 21.36 -6.05
N LEU A 366 -15.61 20.07 -6.22
CA LEU A 366 -16.15 19.31 -7.34
C LEU A 366 -16.82 18.02 -6.84
N ARG A 367 -18.11 17.87 -7.12
CA ARG A 367 -18.87 16.67 -6.75
C ARG A 367 -18.54 15.50 -7.67
N THR A 368 -18.65 14.29 -7.15
CA THR A 368 -18.44 13.06 -7.91
C THR A 368 -19.47 12.93 -9.06
N ALA A 369 -20.71 13.34 -8.83
CA ALA A 369 -21.74 13.34 -9.85
C ALA A 369 -21.41 14.26 -11.03
N ASP A 370 -20.69 15.36 -10.78
CA ASP A 370 -20.30 16.35 -11.80
C ASP A 370 -18.97 16.02 -12.50
N SER A 371 -18.32 14.95 -12.09
CA SER A 371 -16.98 14.53 -12.57
C SER A 371 -17.05 13.54 -13.73
N VAL A 372 -18.20 12.92 -13.95
CA VAL A 372 -18.41 11.82 -14.92
C VAL A 372 -18.41 12.33 -16.35
N SER A 373 -17.98 11.49 -17.29
CA SER A 373 -18.03 11.79 -18.73
C SER A 373 -19.48 11.95 -19.19
N PRO A 374 -19.85 13.10 -19.79
CA PRO A 374 -21.27 13.41 -20.09
C PRO A 374 -21.86 12.54 -21.23
N SER A 375 -21.01 11.88 -22.03
CA SER A 375 -21.41 11.00 -23.12
C SER A 375 -21.73 9.57 -22.70
N LEU A 376 -21.48 9.19 -21.44
CA LEU A 376 -21.64 7.82 -20.97
C LEU A 376 -23.01 7.60 -20.31
N THR A 377 -23.61 6.47 -20.64
CA THR A 377 -24.77 5.95 -19.91
C THR A 377 -24.33 5.07 -18.73
N GLY A 378 -25.23 4.82 -17.78
CA GLY A 378 -24.95 3.89 -16.69
C GLY A 378 -24.61 2.48 -17.18
N LEU A 379 -25.15 2.04 -18.32
CA LEU A 379 -24.83 0.75 -18.93
C LEU A 379 -23.38 0.71 -19.45
N ASP A 380 -22.92 1.78 -20.12
CA ASP A 380 -21.54 1.86 -20.63
C ASP A 380 -20.52 1.75 -19.49
N VAL A 381 -20.78 2.48 -18.39
CA VAL A 381 -19.95 2.40 -17.19
C VAL A 381 -19.97 1.00 -16.60
N PHE A 382 -21.13 0.38 -16.46
CA PHE A 382 -21.26 -0.97 -15.93
C PHE A 382 -20.52 -2.01 -16.78
N LEU A 383 -20.66 -1.97 -18.11
CA LEU A 383 -19.98 -2.88 -19.02
C LEU A 383 -18.45 -2.68 -18.99
N SER A 384 -17.99 -1.43 -18.96
CA SER A 384 -16.56 -1.14 -18.85
C SER A 384 -15.97 -1.66 -17.52
N LEU A 385 -16.68 -1.47 -16.39
CA LEU A 385 -16.26 -1.99 -15.09
C LEU A 385 -16.23 -3.52 -15.08
N LEU A 386 -17.22 -4.21 -15.66
CA LEU A 386 -17.22 -5.66 -15.80
C LEU A 386 -16.00 -6.16 -16.59
N LEU A 387 -15.68 -5.50 -17.70
CA LEU A 387 -14.53 -5.86 -18.52
C LEU A 387 -13.22 -5.69 -17.72
N TYR A 388 -13.03 -4.57 -17.02
CA TYR A 388 -11.86 -4.34 -16.19
C TYR A 388 -11.75 -5.37 -15.07
N GLN A 389 -12.86 -5.68 -14.38
CA GLN A 389 -12.87 -6.71 -13.35
C GLN A 389 -12.47 -8.08 -13.89
N ALA A 390 -13.00 -8.49 -15.06
CA ALA A 390 -12.65 -9.76 -15.67
C ALA A 390 -11.16 -9.84 -16.03
N VAL A 391 -10.61 -8.78 -16.64
CA VAL A 391 -9.18 -8.69 -16.97
C VAL A 391 -8.33 -8.73 -15.69
N TYR A 392 -8.66 -7.94 -14.68
CA TYR A 392 -7.90 -7.90 -13.44
C TYR A 392 -7.95 -9.23 -12.69
N ILE A 393 -9.11 -9.86 -12.56
CA ILE A 393 -9.23 -11.17 -11.92
C ILE A 393 -8.32 -12.18 -12.65
N THR A 394 -8.32 -12.18 -13.98
CA THR A 394 -7.48 -13.08 -14.78
C THR A 394 -5.98 -12.83 -14.55
N VAL A 395 -5.54 -11.56 -14.63
CA VAL A 395 -4.13 -11.17 -14.46
C VAL A 395 -3.66 -11.47 -13.04
N TYR A 396 -4.45 -11.07 -12.02
CA TYR A 396 -4.08 -11.28 -10.63
C TYR A 396 -4.14 -12.75 -10.22
N ALA A 397 -5.08 -13.55 -10.75
CA ALA A 397 -5.14 -14.98 -10.51
C ALA A 397 -3.93 -15.70 -11.11
N ALA A 398 -3.57 -15.39 -12.37
CA ALA A 398 -2.40 -15.97 -13.02
C ALA A 398 -1.10 -15.61 -12.30
N ALA A 399 -0.91 -14.33 -11.96
CA ALA A 399 0.26 -13.87 -11.21
C ALA A 399 0.31 -14.47 -9.81
N GLY A 400 -0.83 -14.52 -9.11
CA GLY A 400 -0.95 -15.14 -7.79
C GLY A 400 -0.59 -16.62 -7.80
N TYR A 401 -1.06 -17.36 -8.81
CA TYR A 401 -0.67 -18.75 -9.02
C TYR A 401 0.84 -18.89 -9.21
N TYR A 402 1.44 -18.04 -10.05
CA TYR A 402 2.88 -18.09 -10.31
C TYR A 402 3.69 -17.72 -9.04
N LEU A 403 3.26 -16.71 -8.28
CA LEU A 403 3.86 -16.37 -6.99
C LEU A 403 3.78 -17.54 -5.98
N LEU A 404 2.67 -18.25 -5.95
CA LEU A 404 2.53 -19.45 -5.12
C LEU A 404 3.49 -20.56 -5.55
N VAL A 405 3.69 -20.74 -6.86
CA VAL A 405 4.69 -21.68 -7.40
C VAL A 405 6.09 -21.29 -6.95
N LEU A 406 6.48 -20.01 -7.09
CA LEU A 406 7.78 -19.51 -6.63
C LEU A 406 7.99 -19.73 -5.13
N VAL A 407 6.98 -19.42 -4.31
CA VAL A 407 7.03 -19.65 -2.86
C VAL A 407 7.11 -21.15 -2.53
N ARG A 408 6.41 -22.03 -3.25
CA ARG A 408 6.50 -23.48 -3.00
C ARG A 408 7.88 -24.05 -3.32
N HIS A 409 8.57 -23.55 -4.34
CA HIS A 409 9.94 -23.96 -4.69
C HIS A 409 10.95 -23.47 -3.66
N GLY A 410 10.89 -22.21 -3.25
CA GLY A 410 11.76 -21.62 -2.23
C GLY A 410 13.06 -21.02 -2.75
N PRO A 411 13.89 -20.45 -1.85
CA PRO A 411 15.10 -19.70 -2.22
C PRO A 411 16.27 -20.55 -2.76
N ASP A 412 16.32 -21.85 -2.45
CA ASP A 412 17.47 -22.72 -2.71
C ASP A 412 17.18 -23.78 -3.80
N SER A 413 16.05 -23.68 -4.51
CA SER A 413 15.64 -24.70 -5.48
C SER A 413 16.17 -24.44 -6.88
N ALA A 414 16.54 -25.52 -7.59
CA ALA A 414 16.79 -25.52 -9.04
C ALA A 414 15.51 -25.19 -9.84
N PRO A 415 15.64 -24.75 -11.11
CA PRO A 415 14.48 -24.38 -11.94
C PRO A 415 13.50 -25.54 -12.14
N PRO A 416 12.21 -25.25 -12.40
CA PRO A 416 11.28 -26.25 -12.91
C PRO A 416 11.82 -26.90 -14.20
N PRO A 417 11.63 -28.22 -14.40
CA PRO A 417 12.20 -28.96 -15.56
C PRO A 417 11.81 -28.37 -16.92
N ASP A 418 10.69 -27.71 -17.04
CA ASP A 418 10.20 -27.15 -18.32
C ASP A 418 10.87 -25.81 -18.71
N ALA A 419 11.69 -25.23 -17.82
CA ALA A 419 12.38 -23.98 -18.07
C ALA A 419 13.64 -24.11 -18.94
N THR A 420 14.09 -25.33 -19.24
CA THR A 420 15.32 -25.59 -20.00
C THR A 420 15.12 -25.64 -21.53
N ALA A 421 13.87 -25.61 -21.99
CA ALA A 421 13.57 -25.64 -23.42
C ALA A 421 13.46 -24.23 -24.00
N ARG A 422 14.56 -23.71 -24.52
CA ARG A 422 14.84 -22.47 -25.26
C ARG A 422 15.46 -21.34 -24.45
N PRO A 423 16.59 -20.78 -24.85
CA PRO A 423 17.10 -19.52 -24.31
C PRO A 423 16.24 -18.36 -24.82
N ALA A 424 15.08 -18.21 -24.27
CA ALA A 424 14.25 -17.05 -24.56
C ALA A 424 14.87 -15.81 -23.91
N ARG A 425 15.28 -14.84 -24.71
CA ARG A 425 15.70 -13.50 -24.30
C ARG A 425 14.54 -12.69 -23.71
N THR A 426 13.65 -13.32 -22.97
CA THR A 426 12.41 -12.76 -22.43
C THR A 426 12.51 -12.59 -20.90
N LEU A 427 11.67 -11.77 -20.35
CA LEU A 427 11.54 -11.53 -18.90
C LEU A 427 11.38 -12.84 -18.11
N SER A 428 10.75 -13.86 -18.71
CA SER A 428 10.60 -15.19 -18.12
C SER A 428 11.93 -15.90 -17.87
N ALA A 429 12.95 -15.70 -18.70
CA ALA A 429 14.28 -16.30 -18.52
C ALA A 429 15.01 -15.73 -17.28
N ALA A 430 14.81 -14.45 -16.96
CA ALA A 430 15.38 -13.83 -15.76
C ALA A 430 14.70 -14.28 -14.46
N LEU A 431 13.48 -14.79 -14.57
CA LEU A 431 12.70 -15.30 -13.44
C LEU A 431 13.00 -16.77 -13.13
N LEU A 432 13.77 -17.43 -14.01
CA LEU A 432 14.19 -18.82 -13.82
C LEU A 432 15.28 -18.92 -12.74
N PRO A 433 15.29 -19.99 -11.93
CA PRO A 433 16.35 -20.25 -10.97
C PRO A 433 17.70 -20.43 -11.66
N PHE A 434 18.78 -19.92 -11.08
CA PHE A 434 20.13 -20.15 -11.55
C PHE A 434 20.51 -21.63 -11.41
N GLU A 435 21.12 -22.21 -12.45
CA GLU A 435 21.77 -23.50 -12.34
C GLU A 435 22.88 -23.43 -11.28
N ALA A 436 22.96 -24.45 -10.44
CA ALA A 436 24.10 -24.64 -9.59
C ALA A 436 25.31 -24.99 -10.48
N GLU A 437 26.25 -24.08 -10.60
CA GLU A 437 27.60 -24.39 -11.05
C GLU A 437 28.30 -25.23 -9.98
N ASP A 438 28.03 -26.54 -9.99
CA ASP A 438 28.82 -27.52 -9.27
C ASP A 438 28.65 -28.88 -9.93
N ARG A 439 29.28 -29.04 -11.10
CA ARG A 439 29.78 -30.33 -11.61
C ARG A 439 30.90 -30.05 -12.56
N HIS A 440 32.14 -30.05 -12.04
CA HIS A 440 33.32 -30.63 -12.66
C HIS A 440 34.46 -30.54 -11.65
N GLY A 441 34.48 -31.54 -10.77
CA GLY A 441 35.72 -32.00 -10.17
C GLY A 441 36.17 -33.23 -10.94
N HIS A 442 37.25 -33.11 -11.65
CA HIS A 442 38.23 -34.12 -11.92
C HIS A 442 39.60 -33.49 -11.86
#